data_1f22b9602c4b5a51384a7d1734149ffd
#
_entry.id   1f22b9602c4b5a51384a7d1734149ffd
#
_cell.length_a   1.000
_cell.length_b   1.000
_cell.length_c   1.000
_cell.angle_alpha   90.00
_cell.angle_beta   90.00
_cell.angle_gamma   90.00
#
_symmetry.space_group_name_H-M   'P 1'
#
loop_
_entity.id
_entity.type
_entity.pdbx_description
1 polymer ?
#
loop_
_entity_poly.entity_id
_entity_poly.type
_entity_poly.pdbx_seq_one_letter_code
_entity_poly.pdbx_strand_id
1 'polypeptide(L)'
;MAALSIQERKRLRQIGHALNPVVMLGGQGLTENVVEETNRALNDHELIKVKIAGEDREARVAAMNEIAQVTGAEIVQTIGKIVLLYKKAAKQNPKLSNLVR
;
A
#
# COMPACT_ATOMS: atom_id res chain seq x y z
N MET A 1 -9.61 1.67 15.15
CA MET A 1 -8.61 2.46 14.45
C MET A 1 -9.28 3.61 13.72
N ALA A 2 -8.77 4.81 13.90
CA ALA A 2 -9.37 5.97 13.26
C ALA A 2 -9.14 5.94 11.75
N ALA A 3 -10.18 6.16 10.98
CA ALA A 3 -10.06 6.30 9.53
C ALA A 3 -9.32 7.59 9.21
N LEU A 4 -8.66 7.60 8.05
CA LEU A 4 -8.01 8.80 7.56
C LEU A 4 -9.03 9.90 7.30
N SER A 5 -8.70 11.14 7.66
CA SER A 5 -9.52 12.29 7.31
C SER A 5 -9.48 12.52 5.79
N ILE A 6 -10.42 13.32 5.30
CA ILE A 6 -10.45 13.69 3.87
C ILE A 6 -9.16 14.42 3.50
N GLN A 7 -8.68 15.32 4.36
CA GLN A 7 -7.46 16.08 4.10
C GLN A 7 -6.21 15.20 4.10
N GLU A 8 -6.13 14.27 5.06
CA GLU A 8 -5.02 13.32 5.12
C GLU A 8 -4.99 12.43 3.90
N ARG A 9 -6.15 11.92 3.49
CA ARG A 9 -6.28 11.08 2.31
C ARG A 9 -5.86 11.83 1.05
N LYS A 10 -6.26 13.09 0.92
CA LYS A 10 -5.88 13.94 -0.19
C LYS A 10 -4.37 14.16 -0.25
N ARG A 11 -3.76 14.47 0.90
CA ARG A 11 -2.31 14.64 1.01
C ARG A 11 -1.57 13.38 0.60
N LEU A 12 -2.01 12.22 1.10
CA LEU A 12 -1.38 10.95 0.78
C LEU A 12 -1.51 10.59 -0.70
N ARG A 13 -2.65 10.89 -1.33
CA ARG A 13 -2.81 10.69 -2.77
C ARG A 13 -1.83 11.55 -3.56
N GLN A 14 -1.63 12.79 -3.17
CA GLN A 14 -0.69 13.69 -3.85
C GLN A 14 0.75 13.17 -3.73
N ILE A 15 1.15 12.73 -2.55
CA ILE A 15 2.47 12.14 -2.35
C ILE A 15 2.60 10.86 -3.18
N GLY A 16 1.57 10.01 -3.14
CA GLY A 16 1.57 8.73 -3.85
C GLY A 16 1.64 8.86 -5.36
N HIS A 17 1.18 9.99 -5.90
CA HIS A 17 1.16 10.21 -7.35
C HIS A 17 2.56 10.10 -7.97
N ALA A 18 3.59 10.49 -7.24
CA ALA A 18 4.97 10.43 -7.71
C ALA A 18 5.68 9.11 -7.40
N LEU A 19 5.04 8.21 -6.65
CA LEU A 19 5.66 6.96 -6.25
C LEU A 19 5.51 5.88 -7.32
N ASN A 20 6.49 4.98 -7.37
CA ASN A 20 6.43 3.77 -8.20
C ASN A 20 6.05 2.58 -7.31
N PRO A 21 5.43 1.52 -7.87
CA PRO A 21 5.16 0.32 -7.10
C PRO A 21 6.45 -0.31 -6.58
N VAL A 22 6.44 -0.69 -5.30
CA VAL A 22 7.60 -1.33 -4.65
C VAL A 22 7.35 -2.80 -4.33
N VAL A 23 6.09 -3.24 -4.41
CA VAL A 23 5.70 -4.63 -4.24
C VAL A 23 4.80 -5.02 -5.41
N MET A 24 4.99 -6.24 -5.92
CA MET A 24 4.14 -6.78 -6.98
C MET A 24 3.53 -8.10 -6.53
N LEU A 25 2.21 -8.17 -6.60
CA LEU A 25 1.46 -9.38 -6.33
C LEU A 25 1.24 -10.10 -7.65
N GLY A 26 1.89 -11.26 -7.80
CA GLY A 26 1.83 -12.04 -9.04
C GLY A 26 0.64 -12.98 -9.08
N GLY A 27 0.64 -13.89 -10.07
CA GLY A 27 -0.44 -14.84 -10.29
C GLY A 27 -0.65 -15.86 -9.19
N GLN A 28 0.33 -16.02 -8.29
CA GLN A 28 0.20 -16.92 -7.15
C GLN A 28 -0.62 -16.32 -5.99
N GLY A 29 -0.99 -15.06 -6.12
CA GLY A 29 -1.77 -14.38 -5.11
C GLY A 29 -0.95 -13.97 -3.90
N LEU A 30 -1.61 -13.91 -2.75
CA LEU A 30 -1.02 -13.43 -1.52
C LEU A 30 -0.22 -14.55 -0.83
N THR A 31 1.11 -14.49 -0.94
CA THR A 31 2.02 -15.45 -0.30
C THR A 31 2.62 -14.83 0.96
N GLU A 32 3.20 -15.68 1.82
CA GLU A 32 3.90 -15.19 3.02
C GLU A 32 5.02 -14.21 2.66
N ASN A 33 5.77 -14.51 1.59
CA ASN A 33 6.85 -13.64 1.15
C ASN A 33 6.34 -12.26 0.74
N VAL A 34 5.22 -12.20 0.03
CA VAL A 34 4.60 -10.94 -0.37
C VAL A 34 4.13 -10.15 0.85
N VAL A 35 3.52 -10.83 1.82
CA VAL A 35 3.07 -10.18 3.05
C VAL A 35 4.25 -9.61 3.82
N GLU A 36 5.33 -10.37 3.99
CA GLU A 36 6.53 -9.90 4.68
C GLU A 36 7.17 -8.72 3.96
N GLU A 37 7.26 -8.79 2.62
CA GLU A 37 7.81 -7.72 1.80
C GLU A 37 6.98 -6.46 1.92
N THR A 38 5.66 -6.61 1.91
CA THR A 38 4.74 -5.47 2.06
C THR A 38 4.85 -4.85 3.45
N ASN A 39 4.93 -5.66 4.50
CA ASN A 39 5.11 -5.17 5.86
C ASN A 39 6.43 -4.40 6.01
N ARG A 40 7.50 -4.91 5.43
CA ARG A 40 8.80 -4.24 5.45
C ARG A 40 8.73 -2.90 4.71
N ALA A 41 8.13 -2.90 3.53
CA ALA A 41 7.99 -1.67 2.75
C ALA A 41 7.16 -0.62 3.48
N LEU A 42 6.07 -1.04 4.12
CA LEU A 42 5.23 -0.13 4.90
C LEU A 42 5.97 0.41 6.13
N ASN A 43 6.75 -0.43 6.79
CA ASN A 43 7.54 0.01 7.94
C ASN A 43 8.60 1.03 7.56
N ASP A 44 9.23 0.85 6.39
CA ASP A 44 10.28 1.74 5.92
C ASP A 44 9.72 3.03 5.32
N HIS A 45 8.68 2.91 4.51
CA HIS A 45 8.20 4.01 3.65
C HIS A 45 6.86 4.61 4.07
N GLU A 46 6.09 3.93 4.88
CA GLU A 46 4.76 4.28 5.38
C GLU A 46 3.68 4.38 4.29
N LEU A 47 3.98 4.95 3.15
CA LEU A 47 3.09 5.07 2.00
C LEU A 47 3.74 4.38 0.82
N ILE A 48 3.08 3.36 0.27
CA ILE A 48 3.62 2.57 -0.83
C ILE A 48 2.55 2.28 -1.86
N LYS A 49 2.99 1.98 -3.08
CA LYS A 49 2.13 1.41 -4.12
C LYS A 49 2.43 -0.06 -4.27
N VAL A 50 1.36 -0.86 -4.42
CA VAL A 50 1.45 -2.29 -4.71
C VAL A 50 0.73 -2.54 -6.02
N LYS A 51 1.38 -3.24 -6.94
CA LYS A 51 0.79 -3.63 -8.21
C LYS A 51 0.23 -5.04 -8.09
N ILE A 52 -1.02 -5.21 -8.49
CA ILE A 52 -1.72 -6.50 -8.46
C ILE A 52 -1.88 -7.00 -9.89
N ALA A 53 -1.23 -8.12 -10.22
CA ALA A 53 -1.36 -8.71 -11.55
C ALA A 53 -2.70 -9.43 -11.70
N GLY A 54 -3.16 -9.58 -12.94
CA GLY A 54 -4.38 -10.31 -13.26
C GLY A 54 -5.35 -9.49 -14.09
N GLU A 55 -6.18 -10.20 -14.85
CA GLU A 55 -7.15 -9.56 -15.74
C GLU A 55 -8.51 -9.35 -15.06
N ASP A 56 -8.84 -10.18 -14.07
CA ASP A 56 -10.12 -10.11 -13.38
C ASP A 56 -10.11 -8.99 -12.33
N ARG A 57 -10.92 -7.97 -12.58
CA ARG A 57 -11.02 -6.82 -11.67
C ARG A 57 -11.49 -7.22 -10.27
N GLU A 58 -12.48 -8.11 -10.18
CA GLU A 58 -13.00 -8.54 -8.89
C GLU A 58 -11.94 -9.26 -8.07
N ALA A 59 -11.16 -10.11 -8.70
CA ALA A 59 -10.06 -10.81 -8.04
C ALA A 59 -8.98 -9.82 -7.58
N ARG A 60 -8.67 -8.80 -8.40
CA ARG A 60 -7.71 -7.77 -8.01
C ARG A 60 -8.19 -6.99 -6.79
N VAL A 61 -9.45 -6.57 -6.79
CA VAL A 61 -10.02 -5.81 -5.66
C VAL A 61 -10.00 -6.65 -4.39
N ALA A 62 -10.36 -7.93 -4.49
CA ALA A 62 -10.31 -8.85 -3.36
C ALA A 62 -8.88 -8.97 -2.80
N ALA A 63 -7.88 -9.09 -3.68
CA ALA A 63 -6.48 -9.16 -3.28
C ALA A 63 -6.01 -7.86 -2.62
N MET A 64 -6.44 -6.71 -3.12
CA MET A 64 -6.12 -5.41 -2.53
C MET A 64 -6.67 -5.30 -1.11
N ASN A 65 -7.91 -5.70 -0.90
CA ASN A 65 -8.53 -5.68 0.42
C ASN A 65 -7.85 -6.67 1.36
N GLU A 66 -7.49 -7.84 0.87
CA GLU A 66 -6.82 -8.85 1.67
C GLU A 66 -5.44 -8.39 2.13
N ILE A 67 -4.62 -7.84 1.22
CA ILE A 67 -3.29 -7.38 1.60
C ILE A 67 -3.36 -6.21 2.58
N ALA A 68 -4.33 -5.32 2.44
CA ALA A 68 -4.55 -4.24 3.38
C ALA A 68 -4.91 -4.79 4.76
N GLN A 69 -5.79 -5.77 4.80
CA GLN A 69 -6.25 -6.37 6.06
C GLN A 69 -5.13 -7.11 6.80
N VAL A 70 -4.38 -7.96 6.10
CA VAL A 70 -3.34 -8.76 6.75
C VAL A 70 -2.13 -7.95 7.17
N THR A 71 -1.89 -6.80 6.56
CA THR A 71 -0.79 -5.91 6.93
C THR A 71 -1.23 -4.80 7.89
N GLY A 72 -2.53 -4.61 8.07
CA GLY A 72 -3.06 -3.54 8.89
C GLY A 72 -2.97 -2.17 8.21
N ALA A 73 -2.81 -2.15 6.89
CA ALA A 73 -2.70 -0.90 6.14
C ALA A 73 -4.07 -0.34 5.76
N GLU A 74 -4.11 0.96 5.53
CA GLU A 74 -5.29 1.64 4.99
C GLU A 74 -5.15 1.74 3.46
N ILE A 75 -6.24 1.48 2.75
CA ILE A 75 -6.28 1.73 1.31
C ILE A 75 -6.59 3.21 1.09
N VAL A 76 -5.64 3.93 0.52
CA VAL A 76 -5.80 5.36 0.25
C VAL A 76 -6.47 5.57 -1.11
N GLN A 77 -6.07 4.79 -2.11
CA GLN A 77 -6.58 4.92 -3.47
C GLN A 77 -6.32 3.64 -4.25
N THR A 78 -7.19 3.34 -5.20
CA THR A 78 -6.97 2.26 -6.16
C THR A 78 -7.06 2.85 -7.57
N ILE A 79 -6.09 2.54 -8.41
CA ILE A 79 -6.06 2.98 -9.81
C ILE A 79 -5.69 1.78 -10.67
N GLY A 80 -6.64 1.22 -11.39
CA GLY A 80 -6.41 0.06 -12.24
C GLY A 80 -5.87 -1.12 -11.45
N LYS A 81 -4.64 -1.50 -11.74
CA LYS A 81 -3.96 -2.63 -11.07
C LYS A 81 -3.12 -2.20 -9.87
N ILE A 82 -3.17 -0.93 -9.51
CA ILE A 82 -2.33 -0.36 -8.44
C ILE A 82 -3.18 -0.01 -7.23
N VAL A 83 -2.70 -0.36 -6.03
CA VAL A 83 -3.29 0.08 -4.78
C VAL A 83 -2.28 0.92 -4.01
N LEU A 84 -2.71 2.06 -3.49
CA LEU A 84 -1.91 2.92 -2.64
C LEU A 84 -2.25 2.60 -1.19
N LEU A 85 -1.27 2.10 -0.45
CA LEU A 85 -1.43 1.67 0.93
C LEU A 85 -0.68 2.59 1.88
N TYR A 86 -1.28 2.86 3.03
CA TYR A 86 -0.66 3.64 4.09
C TYR A 86 -0.74 2.91 5.42
N LYS A 87 0.37 2.92 6.15
CA LYS A 87 0.41 2.44 7.54
C LYS A 87 1.47 3.25 8.28
N LYS A 88 1.07 3.85 9.41
CA LYS A 88 2.01 4.58 10.24
C LYS A 88 3.03 3.61 10.82
N ALA A 89 4.32 3.89 10.60
CA ALA A 89 5.39 3.08 11.15
C ALA A 89 5.49 3.27 12.67
N ALA A 90 5.87 2.21 13.38
CA ALA A 90 6.11 2.30 14.82
C ALA A 90 7.21 3.31 15.12
N LYS A 91 8.24 3.35 14.26
CA LYS A 91 9.31 4.33 14.35
C LYS A 91 9.59 4.83 12.93
N GLN A 92 9.19 6.08 12.67
CA GLN A 92 9.35 6.66 11.34
C GLN A 92 10.83 6.79 10.97
N ASN A 93 11.18 6.33 9.77
CA ASN A 93 12.53 6.45 9.24
C ASN A 93 12.61 7.71 8.38
N PRO A 94 13.28 8.77 8.83
CA PRO A 94 13.29 10.04 8.10
C PRO A 94 14.01 9.99 6.76
N LYS A 95 14.82 8.95 6.51
CA LYS A 95 15.52 8.78 5.24
C LYS A 95 14.69 8.01 4.23
N LEU A 96 13.81 7.13 4.69
CA LEU A 96 13.06 6.21 3.82
C LEU A 96 11.58 6.54 3.73
N SER A 97 10.98 7.16 4.75
CA SER A 97 9.56 7.46 4.74
C SER A 97 9.20 8.42 3.61
N ASN A 98 8.20 8.06 2.83
CA ASN A 98 7.70 8.90 1.75
C ASN A 98 6.95 10.14 2.25
N LEU A 99 6.65 10.19 3.54
CA LEU A 99 5.91 11.30 4.14
C LEU A 99 6.79 12.47 4.57
N VAL A 100 8.09 12.26 4.72
CA VAL A 100 9.02 13.27 5.23
C VAL A 100 10.07 13.70 4.20
N ARG A 101 9.87 13.34 2.97
CA ARG A 101 10.76 13.72 1.87
C ARG A 101 10.37 15.06 1.31
#